data_9906cf369f012b9f201e4f4d9dbc0cd6
#
_entry.id   9906cf369f012b9f201e4f4d9dbc0cd6
#
_cell.length_a   1.000
_cell.length_b   1.000
_cell.length_c   1.000
_cell.angle_alpha   90.00
_cell.angle_beta   90.00
_cell.angle_gamma   90.00
#
_symmetry.space_group_name_H-M   'P 1'
#
loop_
_entity.id
_entity.type
_entity.pdbx_description
1 polymer ?
#
loop_
_entity_poly.entity_id
_entity_poly.type
_entity_poly.pdbx_seq_one_letter_code
_entity_poly.pdbx_strand_id
1 'polypeptide(L)'
;MSRYSAFAIARNAFSYHQGWERAWAKPEMKKEYDAVIVGAGGHGLATAYHLGKNYGITNLAIIEKGWLGGGNTGRNTTIIRSNYLQDPSAAIYEKARSLYETMSQDLNYNVMFSPRGVMMLAQTEAEIRGYKRTAHANKLQGVKTEYIGPQKVKELCPIIELSGPRFPVLGALWQPRAGTARHDAVAWGYARACSDMGMDIIQQCEVTSVTQANGKVTGLQTTKGSLKCKKLGIVVAGNSGHLADMAGFRLPLESVSLQALVSEPIKPCMDVVVM
;
A
#
# COMPACT_ATOMS: atom_id res chain seq x y z
N MET A 1 28.46 3.28 -0.31
CA MET A 1 28.21 2.18 0.64
C MET A 1 26.71 2.04 0.83
N SER A 2 26.20 0.81 0.88
CA SER A 2 24.78 0.58 1.22
C SER A 2 24.46 1.18 2.59
N ARG A 3 23.32 1.89 2.73
CA ARG A 3 22.89 2.50 4.02
C ARG A 3 22.67 1.46 5.14
N TYR A 4 22.43 0.21 4.78
CA TYR A 4 22.16 -0.91 5.69
C TYR A 4 23.25 -2.00 5.59
N SER A 5 24.52 -1.60 5.64
CA SER A 5 25.64 -2.53 5.73
C SER A 5 26.19 -2.61 7.17
N ALA A 6 26.89 -3.68 7.50
CA ALA A 6 27.57 -3.81 8.79
C ALA A 6 28.54 -2.62 9.05
N PHE A 7 29.20 -2.12 8.01
CA PHE A 7 30.03 -0.93 8.11
C PHE A 7 29.26 0.35 8.39
N ALA A 8 28.02 0.48 7.85
CA ALA A 8 27.16 1.61 8.18
C ALA A 8 26.70 1.57 9.63
N ILE A 9 26.38 0.38 10.16
CA ILE A 9 26.03 0.20 11.57
C ILE A 9 27.20 0.59 12.47
N ALA A 10 28.39 0.07 12.20
CA ALA A 10 29.60 0.39 12.96
C ALA A 10 29.90 1.90 12.94
N ARG A 11 29.91 2.53 11.75
CA ARG A 11 30.12 3.98 11.62
C ARG A 11 29.13 4.79 12.43
N ASN A 12 27.84 4.45 12.36
CA ASN A 12 26.79 5.16 13.07
C ASN A 12 26.88 4.93 14.59
N ALA A 13 27.29 3.75 15.04
CA ALA A 13 27.56 3.49 16.45
C ALA A 13 28.68 4.39 16.99
N PHE A 14 29.79 4.56 16.27
CA PHE A 14 30.89 5.45 16.65
C PHE A 14 30.50 6.93 16.67
N SER A 15 29.50 7.34 15.88
CA SER A 15 28.95 8.70 15.90
C SER A 15 27.78 8.86 16.87
N TYR A 16 27.51 7.91 17.76
CA TYR A 16 26.35 7.89 18.66
C TYR A 16 25.03 8.11 17.92
N HIS A 17 24.92 7.60 16.71
CA HIS A 17 23.75 7.75 15.82
C HIS A 17 23.36 9.20 15.54
N GLN A 18 24.32 10.12 15.54
CA GLN A 18 24.10 11.53 15.23
C GLN A 18 24.43 11.83 13.75
N GLY A 19 23.88 12.92 13.24
CA GLY A 19 24.20 13.41 11.91
C GLY A 19 23.68 12.53 10.77
N TRP A 20 22.60 11.78 10.98
CA TRP A 20 22.00 10.94 9.94
C TRP A 20 21.47 11.78 8.79
N GLU A 21 21.74 11.35 7.57
CA GLU A 21 21.10 11.88 6.38
C GLU A 21 19.59 11.61 6.43
N ARG A 22 18.81 12.52 5.86
CA ARG A 22 17.37 12.31 5.70
C ARG A 22 17.12 11.05 4.86
N ALA A 23 16.07 10.31 5.19
CA ALA A 23 15.70 9.11 4.45
C ALA A 23 15.27 9.42 3.01
N TRP A 24 14.74 10.63 2.77
CA TRP A 24 14.48 11.22 1.45
C TRP A 24 14.78 12.72 1.48
N ALA A 25 15.14 13.28 0.33
CA ALA A 25 15.44 14.69 0.18
C ALA A 25 14.19 15.57 0.41
N LYS A 26 14.44 16.84 0.71
CA LYS A 26 13.41 17.90 0.72
C LYS A 26 13.79 18.91 -0.37
N PRO A 27 13.55 18.60 -1.64
CA PRO A 27 13.90 19.45 -2.75
C PRO A 27 12.98 20.67 -2.84
N GLU A 28 13.46 21.71 -3.51
CA GLU A 28 12.59 22.74 -4.04
C GLU A 28 11.88 22.24 -5.30
N MET A 29 10.65 22.69 -5.50
CA MET A 29 9.84 22.31 -6.65
C MET A 29 10.41 22.93 -7.94
N LYS A 30 10.75 22.12 -8.94
CA LYS A 30 11.16 22.57 -10.26
C LYS A 30 9.98 23.16 -11.04
N LYS A 31 10.29 23.97 -12.04
CA LYS A 31 9.26 24.57 -12.91
C LYS A 31 8.66 23.58 -13.92
N GLU A 32 9.37 22.48 -14.23
CA GLU A 32 8.94 21.50 -15.24
C GLU A 32 9.39 20.08 -14.87
N TYR A 33 8.48 19.11 -15.13
CA TYR A 33 8.71 17.68 -14.98
C TYR A 33 8.17 16.90 -16.18
N ASP A 34 8.75 15.73 -16.45
CA ASP A 34 8.22 14.81 -17.45
C ASP A 34 6.92 14.15 -16.98
N ALA A 35 6.84 13.86 -15.68
CA ALA A 35 5.64 13.34 -15.05
C ALA A 35 5.45 13.93 -13.65
N VAL A 36 4.20 14.05 -13.23
CA VAL A 36 3.83 14.39 -11.86
C VAL A 36 2.85 13.35 -11.34
N ILE A 37 3.11 12.83 -10.15
CA ILE A 37 2.20 11.98 -9.39
C ILE A 37 1.63 12.81 -8.24
N VAL A 38 0.33 12.95 -8.18
CA VAL A 38 -0.37 13.59 -7.06
C VAL A 38 -0.80 12.51 -6.08
N GLY A 39 -0.31 12.64 -4.84
CA GLY A 39 -0.50 11.69 -3.74
C GLY A 39 0.76 10.90 -3.40
N ALA A 40 1.33 11.14 -2.21
CA ALA A 40 2.48 10.40 -1.68
C ALA A 40 2.04 9.25 -0.73
N GLY A 41 0.94 8.59 -1.04
CA GLY A 41 0.56 7.31 -0.44
C GLY A 41 1.32 6.14 -1.07
N GLY A 42 1.11 4.92 -0.54
CA GLY A 42 1.79 3.71 -1.02
C GLY A 42 1.65 3.50 -2.53
N HIS A 43 0.47 3.70 -3.11
CA HIS A 43 0.26 3.56 -4.55
C HIS A 43 0.96 4.64 -5.38
N GLY A 44 0.93 5.91 -4.95
CA GLY A 44 1.60 7.00 -5.68
C GLY A 44 3.12 6.83 -5.68
N LEU A 45 3.69 6.50 -4.52
CA LEU A 45 5.12 6.22 -4.37
C LEU A 45 5.55 4.98 -5.16
N ALA A 46 4.76 3.89 -5.12
CA ALA A 46 5.02 2.69 -5.91
C ALA A 46 4.94 2.98 -7.41
N THR A 47 3.96 3.77 -7.87
CA THR A 47 3.84 4.19 -9.27
C THR A 47 5.08 4.95 -9.71
N ALA A 48 5.51 5.95 -8.93
CA ALA A 48 6.73 6.71 -9.22
C ALA A 48 7.97 5.81 -9.27
N TYR A 49 8.14 4.95 -8.27
CA TYR A 49 9.24 3.98 -8.21
C TYR A 49 9.31 3.09 -9.45
N HIS A 50 8.18 2.50 -9.86
CA HIS A 50 8.15 1.60 -11.01
C HIS A 50 8.30 2.36 -12.35
N LEU A 51 7.85 3.61 -12.45
CA LEU A 51 8.15 4.48 -13.60
C LEU A 51 9.65 4.72 -13.73
N GLY A 52 10.34 5.01 -12.64
CA GLY A 52 11.79 5.15 -12.64
C GLY A 52 12.52 3.84 -12.92
N LYS A 53 12.19 2.78 -12.17
CA LYS A 53 12.87 1.48 -12.25
C LYS A 53 12.70 0.82 -13.62
N ASN A 54 11.50 0.85 -14.20
CA ASN A 54 11.17 0.08 -15.40
C ASN A 54 11.29 0.89 -16.69
N TYR A 55 11.16 2.22 -16.62
CA TYR A 55 11.09 3.08 -17.82
C TYR A 55 12.09 4.25 -17.79
N GLY A 56 12.90 4.38 -16.74
CA GLY A 56 13.88 5.47 -16.63
C GLY A 56 13.27 6.87 -16.47
N ILE A 57 12.00 6.99 -16.11
CA ILE A 57 11.32 8.27 -15.92
C ILE A 57 11.64 8.78 -14.51
N THR A 58 12.70 9.58 -14.38
CA THR A 58 13.20 10.09 -13.08
C THR A 58 13.03 11.60 -12.90
N ASN A 59 12.87 12.39 -13.99
CA ASN A 59 12.45 13.79 -13.88
C ASN A 59 10.95 13.84 -13.51
N LEU A 60 10.64 13.43 -12.29
CA LEU A 60 9.31 13.19 -11.78
C LEU A 60 9.15 13.85 -10.41
N ALA A 61 8.01 14.54 -10.21
CA ALA A 61 7.59 15.03 -8.90
C ALA A 61 6.47 14.17 -8.31
N ILE A 62 6.53 13.94 -7.01
CA ILE A 62 5.44 13.38 -6.20
C ILE A 62 4.94 14.50 -5.30
N ILE A 63 3.71 14.94 -5.50
CA ILE A 63 3.10 16.07 -4.78
C ILE A 63 2.11 15.55 -3.75
N GLU A 64 2.27 15.99 -2.50
CA GLU A 64 1.44 15.57 -1.37
C GLU A 64 0.94 16.80 -0.59
N LYS A 65 -0.38 16.90 -0.41
CA LYS A 65 -0.98 18.03 0.33
C LYS A 65 -0.63 18.03 1.82
N GLY A 66 -0.49 16.85 2.40
CA GLY A 66 -0.09 16.66 3.79
C GLY A 66 1.34 16.18 3.91
N TRP A 67 1.50 15.05 4.57
CA TRP A 67 2.78 14.36 4.72
C TRP A 67 2.73 12.98 4.07
N LEU A 68 3.88 12.50 3.70
CA LEU A 68 4.08 11.19 3.08
C LEU A 68 3.42 10.07 3.88
N GLY A 69 2.55 9.30 3.22
CA GLY A 69 1.80 8.22 3.84
C GLY A 69 0.66 8.65 4.77
N GLY A 70 0.42 9.96 4.96
CA GLY A 70 -0.55 10.49 5.92
C GLY A 70 -2.03 10.27 5.59
N GLY A 71 -2.35 9.80 4.38
CA GLY A 71 -3.70 9.44 3.95
C GLY A 71 -4.09 8.01 4.35
N ASN A 72 -4.81 7.31 3.47
CA ASN A 72 -5.25 5.91 3.70
C ASN A 72 -4.10 4.94 3.98
N THR A 73 -2.91 5.22 3.46
CA THR A 73 -1.72 4.39 3.72
C THR A 73 -1.40 4.32 5.21
N GLY A 74 -1.46 5.43 5.94
CA GLY A 74 -1.23 5.46 7.39
C GLY A 74 -2.44 5.08 8.25
N ARG A 75 -3.57 4.71 7.64
CA ARG A 75 -4.85 4.46 8.32
C ARG A 75 -5.51 3.16 7.88
N ASN A 76 -4.73 2.12 7.61
CA ASN A 76 -5.24 0.84 7.16
C ASN A 76 -4.91 -0.29 8.14
N THR A 77 -5.50 -1.46 7.92
CA THR A 77 -5.34 -2.64 8.76
C THR A 77 -4.10 -3.46 8.43
N THR A 78 -3.24 -2.99 7.52
CA THR A 78 -1.97 -3.63 7.13
C THR A 78 -2.07 -5.02 6.49
N ILE A 79 -3.26 -5.52 6.22
CA ILE A 79 -3.50 -6.88 5.71
C ILE A 79 -3.20 -6.94 4.22
N ILE A 80 -2.35 -7.91 3.84
CA ILE A 80 -1.97 -8.21 2.46
C ILE A 80 -2.56 -9.57 2.10
N ARG A 81 -3.52 -9.58 1.18
CA ARG A 81 -4.20 -10.79 0.71
C ARG A 81 -4.61 -10.68 -0.76
N SER A 82 -4.91 -11.80 -1.42
CA SER A 82 -5.31 -11.86 -2.83
C SER A 82 -6.51 -12.79 -3.10
N ASN A 83 -7.11 -13.34 -2.07
CA ASN A 83 -8.23 -14.28 -2.14
C ASN A 83 -9.56 -13.62 -2.51
N TYR A 84 -9.59 -12.93 -3.64
CA TYR A 84 -10.80 -12.32 -4.19
C TYR A 84 -11.49 -13.26 -5.19
N LEU A 85 -12.83 -13.18 -5.26
CA LEU A 85 -13.64 -14.02 -6.14
C LEU A 85 -13.51 -13.63 -7.61
N GLN A 86 -13.45 -12.32 -7.89
CA GLN A 86 -13.45 -11.78 -9.26
C GLN A 86 -12.07 -11.86 -9.88
N ASP A 87 -11.97 -12.41 -11.10
CA ASP A 87 -10.70 -12.60 -11.80
C ASP A 87 -9.81 -11.36 -11.90
N PRO A 88 -10.30 -10.17 -12.31
CA PRO A 88 -9.46 -8.99 -12.38
C PRO A 88 -8.93 -8.57 -11.01
N SER A 89 -9.75 -8.66 -9.97
CA SER A 89 -9.33 -8.36 -8.60
C SER A 89 -8.29 -9.36 -8.10
N ALA A 90 -8.54 -10.67 -8.28
CA ALA A 90 -7.60 -11.70 -7.87
C ALA A 90 -6.24 -11.53 -8.58
N ALA A 91 -6.23 -11.24 -9.87
CA ALA A 91 -5.00 -11.03 -10.66
C ALA A 91 -4.18 -9.82 -10.15
N ILE A 92 -4.83 -8.66 -9.93
CA ILE A 92 -4.17 -7.45 -9.44
C ILE A 92 -3.61 -7.68 -8.02
N TYR A 93 -4.42 -8.23 -7.12
CA TYR A 93 -4.01 -8.43 -5.73
C TYR A 93 -2.98 -9.56 -5.57
N GLU A 94 -3.03 -10.62 -6.39
CA GLU A 94 -1.98 -11.66 -6.38
C GLU A 94 -0.65 -11.12 -6.91
N LYS A 95 -0.69 -10.28 -7.96
CA LYS A 95 0.50 -9.57 -8.42
C LYS A 95 1.05 -8.64 -7.33
N ALA A 96 0.19 -7.85 -6.67
CA ALA A 96 0.59 -6.99 -5.57
C ALA A 96 1.20 -7.80 -4.42
N ARG A 97 0.55 -8.89 -3.99
CA ARG A 97 1.05 -9.77 -2.93
C ARG A 97 2.44 -10.34 -3.28
N SER A 98 2.64 -10.77 -4.53
CA SER A 98 3.94 -11.29 -4.98
C SER A 98 5.06 -10.23 -4.91
N LEU A 99 4.74 -8.95 -5.11
CA LEU A 99 5.71 -7.87 -4.96
C LEU A 99 6.13 -7.68 -3.50
N TYR A 100 5.24 -7.91 -2.53
CA TYR A 100 5.61 -7.82 -1.10
C TYR A 100 6.66 -8.87 -0.70
N GLU A 101 6.71 -10.03 -1.35
CA GLU A 101 7.67 -11.10 -1.04
C GLU A 101 9.13 -10.68 -1.30
N THR A 102 9.37 -9.83 -2.29
CA THR A 102 10.72 -9.36 -2.66
C THR A 102 10.97 -7.90 -2.29
N MET A 103 9.95 -7.17 -1.87
CA MET A 103 9.99 -5.70 -1.68
C MET A 103 11.13 -5.26 -0.76
N SER A 104 11.39 -5.99 0.32
CA SER A 104 12.47 -5.64 1.25
C SER A 104 13.85 -5.70 0.60
N GLN A 105 14.09 -6.68 -0.28
CA GLN A 105 15.30 -6.79 -1.06
C GLN A 105 15.36 -5.72 -2.16
N ASP A 106 14.28 -5.57 -2.92
CA ASP A 106 14.18 -4.61 -4.02
C ASP A 106 14.43 -3.17 -3.57
N LEU A 107 13.91 -2.79 -2.40
CA LEU A 107 14.06 -1.46 -1.83
C LEU A 107 15.30 -1.33 -0.91
N ASN A 108 15.98 -2.43 -0.61
CA ASN A 108 16.98 -2.50 0.46
C ASN A 108 16.44 -1.82 1.75
N TYR A 109 15.18 -2.13 2.09
CA TYR A 109 14.45 -1.54 3.22
C TYR A 109 13.45 -2.55 3.77
N ASN A 110 13.54 -2.90 5.05
CA ASN A 110 12.65 -3.87 5.65
C ASN A 110 11.22 -3.32 5.79
N VAL A 111 10.31 -3.78 4.93
CA VAL A 111 8.88 -3.44 4.98
C VAL A 111 8.10 -4.28 5.98
N MET A 112 8.79 -5.17 6.69
CA MET A 112 8.21 -6.04 7.72
C MET A 112 7.04 -6.87 7.19
N PHE A 113 7.14 -7.37 5.95
CA PHE A 113 6.15 -8.30 5.42
C PHE A 113 6.24 -9.63 6.16
N SER A 114 5.14 -10.02 6.78
CA SER A 114 5.01 -11.26 7.56
C SER A 114 3.91 -12.13 6.97
N PRO A 115 4.25 -13.17 6.20
CA PRO A 115 3.28 -14.08 5.57
C PRO A 115 2.77 -15.10 6.57
N ARG A 116 1.99 -14.65 7.55
CA ARG A 116 1.44 -15.49 8.64
C ARG A 116 0.05 -16.04 8.36
N GLY A 117 -0.45 -15.84 7.13
CA GLY A 117 -1.79 -16.27 6.69
C GLY A 117 -2.91 -15.31 7.09
N VAL A 118 -3.99 -15.40 6.33
CA VAL A 118 -5.26 -14.69 6.59
C VAL A 118 -6.40 -15.68 6.60
N MET A 119 -7.23 -15.60 7.61
CA MET A 119 -8.37 -16.47 7.88
C MET A 119 -9.65 -15.64 7.95
N MET A 120 -10.58 -15.85 7.02
CA MET A 120 -11.91 -15.20 7.03
C MET A 120 -12.90 -16.21 7.61
N LEU A 121 -13.42 -15.91 8.81
CA LEU A 121 -14.28 -16.85 9.53
C LEU A 121 -15.65 -16.96 8.88
N ALA A 122 -16.19 -18.18 8.81
CA ALA A 122 -17.56 -18.46 8.39
C ALA A 122 -18.42 -18.77 9.61
N GLN A 123 -19.51 -18.03 9.78
CA GLN A 123 -20.47 -18.16 10.88
C GLN A 123 -21.85 -18.63 10.40
N THR A 124 -22.03 -18.72 9.09
CA THR A 124 -23.29 -19.15 8.47
C THR A 124 -23.03 -20.14 7.34
N GLU A 125 -24.04 -20.98 7.03
CA GLU A 125 -24.01 -21.88 5.88
C GLU A 125 -23.88 -21.15 4.53
N ALA A 126 -24.40 -19.93 4.45
CA ALA A 126 -24.24 -19.10 3.25
C ALA A 126 -22.79 -18.70 3.04
N GLU A 127 -22.07 -18.31 4.11
CA GLU A 127 -20.64 -18.00 4.05
C GLU A 127 -19.80 -19.23 3.72
N ILE A 128 -20.10 -20.40 4.27
CA ILE A 128 -19.42 -21.67 3.90
C ILE A 128 -19.52 -21.90 2.39
N ARG A 129 -20.72 -21.80 1.82
CA ARG A 129 -20.93 -21.96 0.37
C ARG A 129 -20.17 -20.91 -0.43
N GLY A 130 -20.21 -19.66 0.01
CA GLY A 130 -19.47 -18.55 -0.60
C GLY A 130 -17.97 -18.79 -0.56
N TYR A 131 -17.41 -19.20 0.57
CA TYR A 131 -15.97 -19.42 0.73
C TYR A 131 -15.48 -20.66 -0.04
N LYS A 132 -16.26 -21.75 -0.10
CA LYS A 132 -15.94 -22.90 -0.96
C LYS A 132 -15.90 -22.49 -2.44
N ARG A 133 -16.89 -21.70 -2.90
CA ARG A 133 -16.90 -21.14 -4.25
C ARG A 133 -15.66 -20.26 -4.51
N THR A 134 -15.32 -19.37 -3.57
CA THR A 134 -14.13 -18.51 -3.68
C THR A 134 -12.84 -19.34 -3.73
N ALA A 135 -12.72 -20.37 -2.88
CA ALA A 135 -11.56 -21.26 -2.88
C ALA A 135 -11.39 -21.99 -4.22
N HIS A 136 -12.49 -22.45 -4.84
CA HIS A 136 -12.44 -23.09 -6.16
C HIS A 136 -12.07 -22.10 -7.26
N ALA A 137 -12.63 -20.88 -7.27
CA ALA A 137 -12.26 -19.83 -8.21
C ALA A 137 -10.79 -19.47 -8.08
N ASN A 138 -10.32 -19.24 -6.85
CA ASN A 138 -8.92 -18.91 -6.57
C ASN A 138 -7.95 -20.02 -7.04
N LYS A 139 -8.34 -21.29 -6.93
CA LYS A 139 -7.53 -22.39 -7.45
C LYS A 139 -7.32 -22.28 -8.97
N LEU A 140 -8.36 -21.90 -9.73
CA LEU A 140 -8.26 -21.66 -11.18
C LEU A 140 -7.44 -20.41 -11.50
N GLN A 141 -7.48 -19.40 -10.63
CA GLN A 141 -6.71 -18.14 -10.74
C GLN A 141 -5.25 -18.27 -10.29
N GLY A 142 -4.81 -19.46 -9.82
CA GLY A 142 -3.45 -19.68 -9.29
C GLY A 142 -3.23 -19.11 -7.88
N VAL A 143 -4.28 -18.66 -7.19
CA VAL A 143 -4.22 -18.18 -5.80
C VAL A 143 -4.40 -19.34 -4.84
N LYS A 144 -3.42 -19.58 -3.97
CA LYS A 144 -3.47 -20.65 -2.98
C LYS A 144 -4.42 -20.27 -1.84
N THR A 145 -5.66 -20.74 -1.94
CA THR A 145 -6.73 -20.52 -0.96
C THR A 145 -7.52 -21.81 -0.78
N GLU A 146 -7.95 -22.08 0.43
CA GLU A 146 -8.76 -23.25 0.75
C GLU A 146 -9.83 -22.92 1.81
N TYR A 147 -10.94 -23.66 1.80
CA TYR A 147 -11.87 -23.68 2.91
C TYR A 147 -11.38 -24.71 3.94
N ILE A 148 -11.29 -24.30 5.19
CA ILE A 148 -10.89 -25.14 6.32
C ILE A 148 -12.04 -25.27 7.33
N GLY A 149 -12.15 -26.46 7.94
CA GLY A 149 -13.15 -26.72 8.98
C GLY A 149 -12.77 -26.12 10.34
N PRO A 150 -13.72 -26.14 11.31
CA PRO A 150 -13.52 -25.48 12.61
C PRO A 150 -12.33 -26.04 13.41
N GLN A 151 -12.05 -27.34 13.33
CA GLN A 151 -10.89 -27.94 14.00
C GLN A 151 -9.59 -27.31 13.51
N LYS A 152 -9.46 -27.13 12.19
CA LYS A 152 -8.26 -26.50 11.61
C LYS A 152 -8.17 -25.01 11.96
N VAL A 153 -9.29 -24.32 12.09
CA VAL A 153 -9.34 -22.94 12.61
C VAL A 153 -8.76 -22.88 14.02
N LYS A 154 -9.18 -23.81 14.91
CA LYS A 154 -8.71 -23.88 16.29
C LYS A 154 -7.23 -24.22 16.40
N GLU A 155 -6.73 -25.11 15.53
CA GLU A 155 -5.27 -25.42 15.47
C GLU A 155 -4.44 -24.19 15.09
N LEU A 156 -4.89 -23.42 14.08
CA LEU A 156 -4.18 -22.23 13.60
C LEU A 156 -4.31 -21.02 14.53
N CYS A 157 -5.41 -20.93 15.27
CA CYS A 157 -5.68 -19.84 16.19
C CYS A 157 -6.35 -20.35 17.47
N PRO A 158 -5.58 -20.85 18.45
CA PRO A 158 -6.11 -21.52 19.65
C PRO A 158 -7.02 -20.65 20.54
N ILE A 159 -6.92 -19.33 20.47
CA ILE A 159 -7.72 -18.43 21.30
C ILE A 159 -9.16 -18.26 20.79
N ILE A 160 -9.46 -18.63 19.51
CA ILE A 160 -10.79 -18.49 18.95
C ILE A 160 -11.77 -19.43 19.67
N GLU A 161 -12.85 -18.90 20.17
CA GLU A 161 -14.00 -19.66 20.66
C GLU A 161 -14.87 -20.10 19.48
N LEU A 162 -15.08 -21.39 19.34
CA LEU A 162 -15.82 -21.97 18.20
C LEU A 162 -17.31 -22.07 18.46
N SER A 163 -17.71 -22.24 19.73
CA SER A 163 -19.09 -22.60 20.14
C SER A 163 -19.94 -21.42 20.55
N GLY A 164 -19.59 -20.21 20.10
CA GLY A 164 -20.35 -19.01 20.42
C GLY A 164 -21.85 -19.17 20.11
N PRO A 165 -22.77 -18.96 21.08
CA PRO A 165 -24.19 -19.32 20.91
C PRO A 165 -24.88 -18.47 19.82
N ARG A 166 -24.38 -17.28 19.55
CA ARG A 166 -24.92 -16.38 18.54
C ARG A 166 -24.18 -16.45 17.20
N PHE A 167 -22.87 -16.64 17.27
CA PHE A 167 -21.98 -16.61 16.10
C PHE A 167 -20.97 -17.77 16.19
N PRO A 168 -21.43 -19.03 15.97
CA PRO A 168 -20.52 -20.17 15.97
C PRO A 168 -19.54 -20.07 14.80
N VAL A 169 -18.30 -20.50 14.99
CA VAL A 169 -17.34 -20.57 13.90
C VAL A 169 -17.44 -21.95 13.22
N LEU A 170 -17.96 -21.96 12.01
CA LEU A 170 -18.23 -23.16 11.22
C LEU A 170 -17.05 -23.55 10.32
N GLY A 171 -16.08 -22.67 10.15
CA GLY A 171 -14.88 -22.85 9.35
C GLY A 171 -14.32 -21.49 8.91
N ALA A 172 -13.43 -21.51 7.94
CA ALA A 172 -12.85 -20.30 7.39
C ALA A 172 -12.37 -20.47 5.94
N LEU A 173 -12.29 -19.34 5.23
CA LEU A 173 -11.48 -19.24 4.01
C LEU A 173 -10.04 -18.89 4.41
N TRP A 174 -9.11 -19.77 4.13
CA TRP A 174 -7.71 -19.68 4.53
C TRP A 174 -6.78 -19.40 3.36
N GLN A 175 -5.96 -18.36 3.47
CA GLN A 175 -4.91 -18.05 2.52
C GLN A 175 -3.54 -18.01 3.23
N PRO A 176 -2.71 -19.08 3.13
CA PRO A 176 -1.48 -19.21 3.89
C PRO A 176 -0.38 -18.21 3.50
N ARG A 177 -0.34 -17.76 2.22
CA ARG A 177 0.66 -16.80 1.73
C ARG A 177 0.26 -15.33 1.94
N ALA A 178 -0.91 -15.07 2.48
CA ALA A 178 -1.33 -13.75 2.93
C ALA A 178 -0.66 -13.37 4.27
N GLY A 179 -0.77 -12.14 4.69
CA GLY A 179 -0.17 -11.70 5.95
C GLY A 179 -0.32 -10.21 6.19
N THR A 180 0.66 -9.64 6.86
CA THR A 180 0.71 -8.20 7.16
C THR A 180 2.02 -7.58 6.70
N ALA A 181 1.97 -6.28 6.38
CA ALA A 181 3.17 -5.49 6.14
C ALA A 181 3.06 -4.16 6.89
N ARG A 182 4.17 -3.59 7.31
CA ARG A 182 4.14 -2.31 7.97
C ARG A 182 3.93 -1.19 6.94
N HIS A 183 2.76 -0.58 6.93
CA HIS A 183 2.33 0.37 5.90
C HIS A 183 3.21 1.62 5.82
N ASP A 184 3.69 2.15 6.96
CA ASP A 184 4.63 3.26 7.02
C ASP A 184 5.99 2.86 6.44
N ALA A 185 6.52 1.69 6.79
CA ALA A 185 7.78 1.18 6.24
C ALA A 185 7.70 0.97 4.72
N VAL A 186 6.57 0.51 4.19
CA VAL A 186 6.32 0.42 2.74
C VAL A 186 6.42 1.80 2.08
N ALA A 187 5.72 2.80 2.63
CA ALA A 187 5.75 4.15 2.09
C ALA A 187 7.16 4.76 2.18
N TRP A 188 7.83 4.61 3.30
CA TRP A 188 9.19 5.12 3.51
C TRP A 188 10.23 4.43 2.63
N GLY A 189 10.12 3.13 2.43
CA GLY A 189 10.98 2.37 1.53
C GLY A 189 10.89 2.87 0.09
N TYR A 190 9.67 3.02 -0.42
CA TYR A 190 9.45 3.59 -1.75
C TYR A 190 9.89 5.05 -1.86
N ALA A 191 9.59 5.88 -0.86
CA ALA A 191 10.01 7.29 -0.86
C ALA A 191 11.51 7.44 -0.93
N ARG A 192 12.24 6.64 -0.13
CA ARG A 192 13.71 6.63 -0.18
C ARG A 192 14.21 6.20 -1.55
N ALA A 193 13.67 5.12 -2.11
CA ALA A 193 14.08 4.63 -3.42
C ALA A 193 13.78 5.65 -4.54
N CYS A 194 12.64 6.33 -4.51
CA CYS A 194 12.32 7.43 -5.42
C CYS A 194 13.32 8.58 -5.29
N SER A 195 13.62 8.99 -4.06
CA SER A 195 14.59 10.06 -3.79
C SER A 195 16.01 9.68 -4.24
N ASP A 196 16.42 8.42 -4.05
CA ASP A 196 17.73 7.92 -4.50
C ASP A 196 17.83 7.88 -6.04
N MET A 197 16.71 7.79 -6.76
CA MET A 197 16.62 7.94 -8.22
C MET A 197 16.54 9.40 -8.69
N GLY A 198 16.59 10.40 -7.79
CA GLY A 198 16.55 11.83 -8.12
C GLY A 198 15.15 12.39 -8.34
N MET A 199 14.10 11.69 -7.92
CA MET A 199 12.72 12.19 -7.97
C MET A 199 12.44 13.14 -6.80
N ASP A 200 11.64 14.16 -7.06
CA ASP A 200 11.32 15.20 -6.08
C ASP A 200 10.03 14.84 -5.31
N ILE A 201 10.10 14.73 -3.99
CA ILE A 201 8.95 14.50 -3.11
C ILE A 201 8.60 15.81 -2.41
N ILE A 202 7.50 16.42 -2.83
CA ILE A 202 7.06 17.74 -2.38
C ILE A 202 5.85 17.56 -1.44
N GLN A 203 6.11 17.59 -0.14
CA GLN A 203 5.07 17.52 0.90
C GLN A 203 4.54 18.92 1.25
N GLN A 204 3.39 18.98 1.93
CA GLN A 204 2.71 20.24 2.30
C GLN A 204 2.47 21.12 1.07
N CYS A 205 2.06 20.49 -0.03
CA CYS A 205 1.83 21.11 -1.32
C CYS A 205 0.53 20.58 -1.91
N GLU A 206 -0.51 21.38 -1.86
CA GLU A 206 -1.82 21.01 -2.39
C GLU A 206 -1.95 21.43 -3.85
N VAL A 207 -2.48 20.55 -4.69
CA VAL A 207 -2.86 20.89 -6.07
C VAL A 207 -4.20 21.62 -6.02
N THR A 208 -4.23 22.85 -6.55
CA THR A 208 -5.42 23.70 -6.56
C THR A 208 -6.11 23.74 -7.92
N SER A 209 -5.39 23.49 -9.01
CA SER A 209 -6.00 23.25 -10.32
C SER A 209 -5.09 22.49 -11.28
N VAL A 210 -5.69 21.91 -12.32
CA VAL A 210 -4.99 21.25 -13.42
C VAL A 210 -5.08 22.13 -14.66
N THR A 211 -3.93 22.47 -15.25
CA THR A 211 -3.88 23.25 -16.49
C THR A 211 -3.85 22.35 -17.71
N GLN A 212 -4.65 22.68 -18.71
CA GLN A 212 -4.79 21.93 -19.94
C GLN A 212 -4.77 22.82 -21.16
N ALA A 213 -4.30 22.26 -22.27
CA ALA A 213 -4.40 22.86 -23.60
C ALA A 213 -4.65 21.76 -24.64
N ASN A 214 -5.60 21.97 -25.54
CA ASN A 214 -5.94 21.04 -26.62
C ASN A 214 -6.24 19.61 -26.10
N GLY A 215 -6.97 19.49 -24.98
CA GLY A 215 -7.34 18.21 -24.38
C GLY A 215 -6.17 17.45 -23.70
N LYS A 216 -5.03 18.09 -23.50
CA LYS A 216 -3.85 17.50 -22.85
C LYS A 216 -3.49 18.29 -21.61
N VAL A 217 -3.06 17.59 -20.56
CA VAL A 217 -2.47 18.24 -19.38
C VAL A 217 -1.18 18.95 -19.77
N THR A 218 -1.01 20.19 -19.27
CA THR A 218 0.19 21.00 -19.50
C THR A 218 0.90 21.38 -18.19
N GLY A 219 0.20 21.27 -17.05
CA GLY A 219 0.78 21.59 -15.75
C GLY A 219 -0.24 21.58 -14.62
N LEU A 220 0.19 22.08 -13.48
CA LEU A 220 -0.58 22.20 -12.25
C LEU A 220 -0.36 23.57 -11.60
N GLN A 221 -1.41 24.07 -10.92
CA GLN A 221 -1.27 25.10 -9.88
C GLN A 221 -1.24 24.42 -8.52
N THR A 222 -0.39 24.89 -7.64
CA THR A 222 -0.26 24.35 -6.29
C THR A 222 -0.12 25.47 -5.27
N THR A 223 -0.27 25.16 -3.99
CA THR A 223 -0.02 26.10 -2.89
C THR A 223 1.44 26.56 -2.80
N LYS A 224 2.36 25.94 -3.54
CA LYS A 224 3.78 26.32 -3.62
C LYS A 224 4.19 26.91 -4.97
N GLY A 225 3.22 27.24 -5.82
CA GLY A 225 3.44 27.79 -7.15
C GLY A 225 3.05 26.86 -8.28
N SER A 226 3.32 27.29 -9.51
CA SER A 226 2.96 26.60 -10.73
C SER A 226 4.09 25.71 -11.23
N LEU A 227 3.73 24.60 -11.85
CA LEU A 227 4.68 23.75 -12.56
C LEU A 227 4.08 23.26 -13.88
N LYS A 228 4.95 22.92 -14.84
CA LYS A 228 4.58 22.27 -16.08
C LYS A 228 4.82 20.77 -15.97
N CYS A 229 3.97 19.95 -16.63
CA CYS A 229 4.19 18.51 -16.76
C CYS A 229 3.63 17.98 -18.07
N LYS A 230 4.27 16.94 -18.61
CA LYS A 230 3.83 16.23 -19.80
C LYS A 230 2.80 15.14 -19.49
N LYS A 231 2.86 14.56 -18.29
CA LYS A 231 2.00 13.48 -17.81
C LYS A 231 1.60 13.73 -16.36
N LEU A 232 0.35 13.42 -16.03
CA LEU A 232 -0.21 13.54 -14.68
C LEU A 232 -0.80 12.21 -14.24
N GLY A 233 -0.35 11.71 -13.09
CA GLY A 233 -0.96 10.60 -12.38
C GLY A 233 -1.74 11.10 -11.16
N ILE A 234 -3.04 10.82 -11.10
CA ILE A 234 -3.89 11.15 -9.96
C ILE A 234 -4.02 9.91 -9.09
N VAL A 235 -3.38 9.90 -7.91
CA VAL A 235 -3.28 8.71 -7.01
C VAL A 235 -3.64 9.14 -5.58
N VAL A 236 -4.82 9.69 -5.41
CA VAL A 236 -5.25 10.42 -4.20
C VAL A 236 -6.39 9.74 -3.44
N ALA A 237 -6.61 8.44 -3.69
CA ALA A 237 -7.61 7.62 -3.00
C ALA A 237 -9.00 8.30 -2.96
N GLY A 238 -9.55 8.58 -1.77
CA GLY A 238 -10.86 9.20 -1.61
C GLY A 238 -11.01 10.60 -2.24
N ASN A 239 -9.92 11.28 -2.58
CA ASN A 239 -9.99 12.57 -3.28
C ASN A 239 -9.95 12.44 -4.81
N SER A 240 -10.02 11.21 -5.36
CA SER A 240 -9.89 10.98 -6.81
C SER A 240 -10.98 11.67 -7.63
N GLY A 241 -12.22 11.70 -7.18
CA GLY A 241 -13.31 12.42 -7.83
C GLY A 241 -13.02 13.92 -7.95
N HIS A 242 -12.61 14.54 -6.84
CA HIS A 242 -12.29 15.96 -6.81
C HIS A 242 -11.15 16.35 -7.77
N LEU A 243 -10.05 15.56 -7.79
CA LEU A 243 -8.95 15.82 -8.72
C LEU A 243 -9.31 15.51 -10.17
N ALA A 244 -10.19 14.54 -10.42
CA ALA A 244 -10.71 14.25 -11.75
C ALA A 244 -11.55 15.40 -12.28
N ASP A 245 -12.42 16.01 -11.45
CA ASP A 245 -13.20 17.19 -11.82
C ASP A 245 -12.27 18.38 -12.18
N MET A 246 -11.19 18.60 -11.43
CA MET A 246 -10.17 19.60 -11.78
C MET A 246 -9.51 19.31 -13.14
N ALA A 247 -9.39 18.01 -13.51
CA ALA A 247 -8.85 17.57 -14.79
C ALA A 247 -9.92 17.45 -15.89
N GLY A 248 -11.14 17.94 -15.65
CA GLY A 248 -12.20 18.05 -16.65
C GLY A 248 -12.93 16.74 -16.97
N PHE A 249 -12.86 15.71 -16.09
CA PHE A 249 -13.62 14.48 -16.27
C PHE A 249 -14.19 13.99 -14.93
N ARG A 250 -15.30 13.27 -15.00
CA ARG A 250 -15.99 12.72 -13.83
C ARG A 250 -15.66 11.24 -13.65
N LEU A 251 -15.35 10.86 -12.41
CA LEU A 251 -15.25 9.46 -11.99
C LEU A 251 -16.53 9.06 -11.25
N PRO A 252 -17.13 7.88 -11.54
CA PRO A 252 -18.30 7.37 -10.82
C PRO A 252 -17.85 6.75 -9.48
N LEU A 253 -17.23 7.56 -8.61
CA LEU A 253 -16.70 7.12 -7.33
C LEU A 253 -17.30 7.97 -6.21
N GLU A 254 -17.71 7.31 -5.14
CA GLU A 254 -18.04 7.92 -3.87
C GLU A 254 -17.07 7.47 -2.80
N SER A 255 -16.70 8.40 -1.91
CA SER A 255 -15.83 8.09 -0.77
C SER A 255 -16.67 7.80 0.45
N VAL A 256 -16.49 6.62 1.02
CA VAL A 256 -17.15 6.17 2.24
C VAL A 256 -16.12 6.11 3.36
N SER A 257 -16.47 6.67 4.52
CA SER A 257 -15.63 6.57 5.71
C SER A 257 -15.69 5.16 6.29
N LEU A 258 -14.52 4.56 6.48
CA LEU A 258 -14.36 3.32 7.21
C LEU A 258 -13.67 3.60 8.55
N GLN A 259 -14.05 2.85 9.57
CA GLN A 259 -13.49 2.95 10.91
C GLN A 259 -12.51 1.81 11.15
N ALA A 260 -11.32 2.15 11.66
CA ALA A 260 -10.34 1.19 12.13
C ALA A 260 -9.94 1.53 13.56
N LEU A 261 -9.68 0.52 14.37
CA LEU A 261 -9.25 0.64 15.75
C LEU A 261 -7.90 -0.05 15.93
N VAL A 262 -7.11 0.49 16.84
CA VAL A 262 -5.85 -0.10 17.28
C VAL A 262 -5.92 -0.19 18.80
N SER A 263 -5.64 -1.37 19.36
CA SER A 263 -5.52 -1.54 20.81
C SER A 263 -4.19 -0.96 21.30
N GLU A 264 -4.08 -0.75 22.60
CA GLU A 264 -2.77 -0.62 23.23
C GLU A 264 -1.92 -1.87 22.95
N PRO A 265 -0.57 -1.74 23.00
CA PRO A 265 0.31 -2.89 22.86
C PRO A 265 -0.02 -3.97 23.89
N ILE A 266 -0.31 -5.18 23.41
CA ILE A 266 -0.56 -6.36 24.24
C ILE A 266 0.44 -7.45 23.90
N LYS A 267 0.60 -8.43 24.77
CA LYS A 267 1.39 -9.63 24.47
C LYS A 267 0.80 -10.32 23.22
N PRO A 268 1.62 -10.73 22.24
CA PRO A 268 1.14 -11.46 21.06
C PRO A 268 0.31 -12.67 21.47
N CYS A 269 -0.89 -12.76 20.94
CA CYS A 269 -1.86 -13.83 21.26
C CYS A 269 -2.41 -14.55 20.02
N MET A 270 -2.13 -14.03 18.82
CA MET A 270 -2.55 -14.62 17.55
C MET A 270 -1.39 -14.63 16.55
N ASP A 271 -1.12 -15.77 15.95
CA ASP A 271 -0.07 -15.91 14.94
C ASP A 271 -0.59 -15.66 13.52
N VAL A 272 -1.89 -15.73 13.31
CA VAL A 272 -2.57 -15.54 12.03
C VAL A 272 -3.45 -14.30 12.05
N VAL A 273 -3.72 -13.73 10.87
CA VAL A 273 -4.70 -12.66 10.72
C VAL A 273 -6.10 -13.26 10.66
N VAL A 274 -7.02 -12.76 11.46
CA VAL A 274 -8.42 -13.20 11.51
C VAL A 274 -9.33 -12.05 11.06
N MET A 275 -10.29 -12.36 10.21
CA MET A 275 -11.30 -11.43 9.66
C MET A 275 -12.69 -12.02 9.79
#